data_832b53018092e9117441b470e94c59f3
#
_entry.id   832b53018092e9117441b470e94c59f3
#
_cell.length_a   1.000
_cell.length_b   1.000
_cell.length_c   1.000
_cell.angle_alpha   90.00
_cell.angle_beta   90.00
_cell.angle_gamma   90.00
#
_symmetry.space_group_name_H-M   'P 1'
#
loop_
_entity.id
_entity.type
_entity.pdbx_description
1 polymer ?
#
loop_
_entity_poly.entity_id
_entity_poly.type
_entity_poly.pdbx_seq_one_letter_code
_entity_poly.pdbx_strand_id
1 'polypeptide(L)'
;MSFAAFQDNLVWQYFGCRHEGFFIEVGANDPVDGSLTWLLEQNGWRGILVEPQRRLYETLKSRRPASQVVCAACTAPEKRGQMDLHIPAGNLDGFATLEPNLEDSYIEYERAEKTEALPLDEVIERSGLGQKVDFVSIDTEGTELDVLRGFTLEKHEPGLVLLEDKGQSLDKHRHLVRHGYKLVKRTQLNNWYVPRESRFEMTGFGERLCLWRKVFLGYPFRKLRHWRHTRKRAGATSNPAQPSLA
;
A
#
# COMPACT_ATOMS: atom_id res chain seq x y z
N MET A 1 12.51 12.94 14.97
CA MET A 1 11.22 12.81 14.22
C MET A 1 11.34 11.54 13.41
N SER A 2 10.47 10.55 13.62
CA SER A 2 10.51 9.32 12.84
C SER A 2 10.21 9.65 11.36
N PHE A 3 10.60 8.78 10.45
CA PHE A 3 10.39 9.03 9.02
C PHE A 3 8.89 9.03 8.65
N ALA A 4 8.09 8.19 9.30
CA ALA A 4 6.65 8.16 9.16
C ALA A 4 6.02 9.51 9.56
N ALA A 5 6.41 10.08 10.68
CA ALA A 5 5.98 11.42 11.11
C ALA A 5 6.35 12.54 10.12
N PHE A 6 7.38 12.33 9.31
CA PHE A 6 7.72 13.25 8.23
C PHE A 6 6.75 13.13 7.04
N GLN A 7 6.35 11.91 6.66
CA GLN A 7 5.40 11.70 5.56
C GLN A 7 3.99 12.16 5.91
N ASP A 8 3.50 11.87 7.11
CA ASP A 8 2.23 12.37 7.64
C ASP A 8 2.12 13.88 7.52
N ASN A 9 3.19 14.57 7.93
CA ASN A 9 3.23 16.04 7.87
C ASN A 9 3.17 16.53 6.42
N LEU A 10 3.85 15.86 5.48
CA LEU A 10 3.77 16.21 4.06
C LEU A 10 2.37 16.04 3.49
N VAL A 11 1.66 14.95 3.88
CA VAL A 11 0.27 14.73 3.46
C VAL A 11 -0.63 15.83 4.00
N TRP A 12 -0.51 16.17 5.27
CA TRP A 12 -1.30 17.25 5.88
C TRP A 12 -1.02 18.60 5.24
N GLN A 13 0.28 18.93 4.96
CA GLN A 13 0.66 20.14 4.21
C GLN A 13 0.09 20.17 2.79
N TYR A 14 0.05 19.02 2.10
CA TYR A 14 -0.56 18.91 0.77
C TYR A 14 -2.03 19.36 0.79
N PHE A 15 -2.76 19.03 1.83
CA PHE A 15 -4.15 19.47 2.03
C PHE A 15 -4.29 20.84 2.71
N GLY A 16 -3.22 21.64 2.74
CA GLY A 16 -3.25 23.00 3.30
C GLY A 16 -3.48 23.04 4.81
N CYS A 17 -3.09 22.00 5.52
CA CYS A 17 -3.27 21.86 6.98
C CYS A 17 -4.73 22.01 7.44
N ARG A 18 -5.69 21.64 6.58
CA ARG A 18 -7.13 21.74 6.92
C ARG A 18 -7.53 20.69 7.97
N HIS A 19 -8.54 21.03 8.78
CA HIS A 19 -9.03 20.20 9.89
C HIS A 19 -10.23 19.31 9.52
N GLU A 20 -10.56 19.21 8.25
CA GLU A 20 -11.66 18.37 7.75
C GLU A 20 -11.22 17.62 6.51
N GLY A 21 -11.56 16.34 6.45
CA GLY A 21 -11.31 15.51 5.28
C GLY A 21 -11.63 14.06 5.56
N PHE A 22 -11.62 13.27 4.49
CA PHE A 22 -11.89 11.85 4.55
C PHE A 22 -10.76 11.06 3.90
N PHE A 23 -10.22 10.10 4.64
CA PHE A 23 -9.14 9.25 4.16
C PHE A 23 -9.50 7.76 4.16
N ILE A 24 -8.76 6.99 3.38
CA ILE A 24 -8.75 5.53 3.43
C ILE A 24 -7.30 5.08 3.53
N GLU A 25 -6.99 4.22 4.49
CA GLU A 25 -5.69 3.59 4.65
C GLU A 25 -5.85 2.07 4.54
N VAL A 26 -5.27 1.49 3.50
CA VAL A 26 -5.30 0.04 3.21
C VAL A 26 -3.95 -0.55 3.58
N GLY A 27 -3.95 -1.51 4.50
CA GLY A 27 -2.77 -2.01 5.20
C GLY A 27 -2.40 -1.09 6.36
N ALA A 28 -3.36 -0.84 7.28
CA ALA A 28 -3.21 0.20 8.30
C ALA A 28 -2.18 -0.15 9.39
N ASN A 29 -1.88 -1.43 9.59
CA ASN A 29 -0.83 -1.96 10.48
C ASN A 29 -0.85 -1.33 11.89
N ASP A 30 0.20 -0.61 12.28
CA ASP A 30 0.27 0.06 13.58
C ASP A 30 -0.56 1.34 13.60
N PRO A 31 -1.32 1.63 14.67
CA PRO A 31 -2.21 2.79 14.73
C PRO A 31 -1.50 4.14 14.68
N VAL A 32 -0.19 4.19 14.97
CA VAL A 32 0.60 5.42 15.07
C VAL A 32 1.90 5.33 14.28
N ASP A 33 2.72 4.30 14.56
CA ASP A 33 4.03 4.16 13.94
C ASP A 33 3.90 3.65 12.50
N GLY A 34 4.30 4.48 11.55
CA GLY A 34 4.17 4.17 10.13
C GLY A 34 2.86 4.61 9.49
N SER A 35 1.81 4.90 10.27
CA SER A 35 0.53 5.37 9.72
C SER A 35 0.69 6.70 9.00
N LEU A 36 0.10 6.81 7.82
CA LEU A 36 0.07 8.03 7.02
C LEU A 36 -1.18 8.88 7.28
N THR A 37 -2.04 8.42 8.19
CA THR A 37 -3.32 9.07 8.50
C THR A 37 -3.49 9.42 9.97
N TRP A 38 -2.55 9.04 10.83
CA TRP A 38 -2.61 9.37 12.25
C TRP A 38 -2.68 10.87 12.50
N LEU A 39 -1.77 11.64 11.90
CA LEU A 39 -1.75 13.10 12.04
C LEU A 39 -3.04 13.75 11.50
N LEU A 40 -3.59 13.22 10.40
CA LEU A 40 -4.86 13.69 9.85
C LEU A 40 -6.00 13.49 10.83
N GLU A 41 -6.10 12.31 11.43
CA GLU A 41 -7.14 12.01 12.44
C GLU A 41 -7.00 12.90 13.67
N GLN A 42 -5.77 13.14 14.17
CA GLN A 42 -5.53 14.07 15.28
C GLN A 42 -5.96 15.51 14.95
N ASN A 43 -6.05 15.84 13.67
CA ASN A 43 -6.49 17.16 13.19
C ASN A 43 -7.92 17.16 12.66
N GLY A 44 -8.77 16.22 13.11
CA GLY A 44 -10.21 16.23 12.87
C GLY A 44 -10.69 15.52 11.62
N TRP A 45 -9.78 14.90 10.86
CA TRP A 45 -10.17 14.04 9.74
C TRP A 45 -10.80 12.75 10.23
N ARG A 46 -11.60 12.12 9.38
CA ARG A 46 -12.19 10.80 9.61
C ARG A 46 -11.85 9.88 8.45
N GLY A 47 -11.94 8.58 8.66
CA GLY A 47 -11.64 7.67 7.56
C GLY A 47 -11.97 6.23 7.83
N ILE A 48 -11.51 5.41 6.87
CA ILE A 48 -11.57 3.95 6.93
C ILE A 48 -10.13 3.43 7.03
N LEU A 49 -9.91 2.56 8.01
CA LEU A 49 -8.67 1.82 8.17
C LEU A 49 -8.96 0.35 7.85
N VAL A 50 -8.25 -0.21 6.88
CA VAL A 50 -8.43 -1.61 6.49
C VAL A 50 -7.20 -2.40 6.90
N GLU A 51 -7.40 -3.42 7.76
CA GLU A 51 -6.33 -4.26 8.29
C GLU A 51 -6.78 -5.71 8.38
N PRO A 52 -6.15 -6.65 7.64
CA PRO A 52 -6.57 -8.04 7.61
C PRO A 52 -6.16 -8.83 8.86
N GLN A 53 -5.07 -8.46 9.54
CA GLN A 53 -4.62 -9.16 10.75
C GLN A 53 -5.54 -8.86 11.93
N ARG A 54 -6.20 -9.88 12.47
CA ARG A 54 -7.14 -9.73 13.57
C ARG A 54 -6.55 -9.01 14.78
N ARG A 55 -5.31 -9.30 15.12
CA ARG A 55 -4.62 -8.69 16.27
C ARG A 55 -4.43 -7.17 16.07
N LEU A 56 -3.98 -6.76 14.88
CA LEU A 56 -3.77 -5.35 14.55
C LEU A 56 -5.09 -4.60 14.41
N TYR A 57 -6.10 -5.23 13.79
CA TYR A 57 -7.46 -4.70 13.73
C TYR A 57 -8.01 -4.32 15.12
N GLU A 58 -7.90 -5.20 16.13
CA GLU A 58 -8.39 -4.90 17.50
C GLU A 58 -7.58 -3.75 18.14
N THR A 59 -6.29 -3.68 17.85
CA THR A 59 -5.44 -2.57 18.32
C THR A 59 -5.85 -1.24 17.68
N LEU A 60 -6.02 -1.23 16.35
CA LEU A 60 -6.50 -0.06 15.61
C LEU A 60 -7.86 0.41 16.12
N LYS A 61 -8.82 -0.51 16.28
CA LYS A 61 -10.16 -0.20 16.77
C LYS A 61 -10.16 0.47 18.15
N SER A 62 -9.23 0.08 19.03
CA SER A 62 -9.11 0.68 20.35
C SER A 62 -8.40 2.04 20.34
N ARG A 63 -7.45 2.25 19.43
CA ARG A 63 -6.57 3.43 19.41
C ARG A 63 -6.93 4.50 18.39
N ARG A 64 -7.79 4.17 17.41
CA ARG A 64 -8.24 5.05 16.31
C ARG A 64 -9.77 5.21 16.32
N PRO A 65 -10.36 5.77 17.43
CA PRO A 65 -11.81 5.78 17.63
C PRO A 65 -12.56 6.73 16.69
N ALA A 66 -11.90 7.69 16.05
CA ALA A 66 -12.50 8.59 15.08
C ALA A 66 -12.59 7.98 13.67
N SER A 67 -11.93 6.83 13.44
CA SER A 67 -11.94 6.11 12.17
C SER A 67 -12.71 4.80 12.27
N GLN A 68 -13.33 4.38 11.17
CA GLN A 68 -13.92 3.05 11.06
C GLN A 68 -12.85 2.04 10.68
N VAL A 69 -12.66 1.03 11.51
CA VAL A 69 -11.71 -0.04 11.24
C VAL A 69 -12.43 -1.24 10.65
N VAL A 70 -11.92 -1.80 9.57
CA VAL A 70 -12.47 -2.97 8.86
C VAL A 70 -11.45 -4.10 8.87
N CYS A 71 -11.86 -5.28 9.40
CA CYS A 71 -11.02 -6.48 9.42
C CYS A 71 -11.19 -7.24 8.09
N ALA A 72 -10.46 -6.83 7.09
CA ALA A 72 -10.46 -7.45 5.76
C ALA A 72 -9.17 -7.14 5.02
N ALA A 73 -8.86 -7.91 3.99
CA ALA A 73 -7.88 -7.54 2.98
C ALA A 73 -8.57 -6.88 1.79
N CYS A 74 -7.90 -5.94 1.11
CA CYS A 74 -8.40 -5.40 -0.14
C CYS A 74 -7.80 -6.14 -1.34
N THR A 75 -8.65 -6.41 -2.36
CA THR A 75 -8.24 -7.16 -3.55
C THR A 75 -9.06 -6.79 -4.79
N ALA A 76 -8.71 -7.38 -5.93
CA ALA A 76 -9.49 -7.25 -7.18
C ALA A 76 -10.83 -8.00 -7.08
N PRO A 77 -11.88 -7.55 -7.79
CA PRO A 77 -13.21 -8.17 -7.73
C PRO A 77 -13.22 -9.67 -8.02
N GLU A 78 -12.41 -10.12 -8.95
CA GLU A 78 -12.27 -11.53 -9.34
C GLU A 78 -11.61 -12.42 -8.28
N LYS A 79 -10.91 -11.81 -7.31
CA LYS A 79 -10.25 -12.49 -6.19
C LYS A 79 -11.05 -12.40 -4.88
N ARG A 80 -12.27 -11.86 -4.92
CA ARG A 80 -13.14 -11.70 -3.74
C ARG A 80 -13.42 -13.05 -3.08
N GLY A 81 -13.32 -13.11 -1.75
CA GLY A 81 -13.64 -14.32 -0.98
C GLY A 81 -12.75 -14.52 0.23
N GLN A 82 -12.64 -15.75 0.69
CA GLN A 82 -11.71 -16.12 1.76
C GLN A 82 -10.32 -16.40 1.16
N MET A 83 -9.31 -15.74 1.72
CA MET A 83 -7.92 -15.91 1.32
C MET A 83 -7.03 -16.22 2.52
N ASP A 84 -5.86 -16.77 2.26
CA ASP A 84 -4.83 -16.97 3.27
C ASP A 84 -3.96 -15.71 3.36
N LEU A 85 -3.93 -15.10 4.54
CA LEU A 85 -3.00 -14.04 4.89
C LEU A 85 -1.76 -14.67 5.50
N HIS A 86 -0.64 -14.55 4.84
CA HIS A 86 0.65 -15.07 5.30
C HIS A 86 1.31 -14.06 6.24
N ILE A 87 1.57 -14.48 7.47
CA ILE A 87 2.10 -13.65 8.55
C ILE A 87 3.55 -14.06 8.82
N PRO A 88 4.49 -13.10 8.78
CA PRO A 88 5.89 -13.38 9.03
C PRO A 88 6.17 -13.82 10.47
N ALA A 89 7.31 -14.51 10.66
CA ALA A 89 7.85 -14.83 11.96
C ALA A 89 8.37 -13.58 12.70
N GLY A 90 8.29 -13.60 14.02
CA GLY A 90 8.81 -12.53 14.87
C GLY A 90 8.00 -11.24 14.84
N ASN A 91 8.68 -10.08 14.95
CA ASN A 91 8.05 -8.75 15.01
C ASN A 91 7.95 -8.08 13.63
N LEU A 92 7.65 -8.85 12.59
CA LEU A 92 7.57 -8.38 11.20
C LEU A 92 6.11 -8.29 10.70
N ASP A 93 5.16 -8.03 11.59
CA ASP A 93 3.72 -7.99 11.27
C ASP A 93 3.38 -7.08 10.08
N GLY A 94 4.14 -6.00 9.89
CA GLY A 94 3.96 -5.08 8.77
C GLY A 94 4.23 -5.68 7.38
N PHE A 95 4.82 -6.88 7.30
CA PHE A 95 5.08 -7.58 6.03
C PHE A 95 4.09 -8.73 5.77
N ALA A 96 2.93 -8.73 6.43
CA ALA A 96 1.90 -9.70 6.15
C ALA A 96 1.29 -9.47 4.75
N THR A 97 1.10 -10.54 3.99
CA THR A 97 0.65 -10.45 2.59
C THR A 97 -0.28 -11.59 2.19
N LEU A 98 -1.16 -11.32 1.22
CA LEU A 98 -1.96 -12.36 0.56
C LEU A 98 -1.15 -13.20 -0.43
N GLU A 99 -0.07 -12.63 -0.97
CA GLU A 99 0.76 -13.29 -1.97
C GLU A 99 2.23 -13.24 -1.53
N PRO A 100 2.74 -14.29 -0.82
CA PRO A 100 4.12 -14.35 -0.41
C PRO A 100 5.05 -14.17 -1.61
N ASN A 101 5.82 -13.10 -1.60
CA ASN A 101 6.69 -12.77 -2.70
C ASN A 101 8.01 -13.53 -2.56
N LEU A 102 8.41 -14.26 -3.62
CA LEU A 102 9.70 -14.95 -3.68
C LEU A 102 10.90 -13.99 -3.57
N GLU A 103 10.68 -12.70 -3.73
CA GLU A 103 11.72 -11.68 -3.61
C GLU A 103 12.05 -11.30 -2.17
N ASP A 104 11.07 -11.33 -1.30
CA ASP A 104 11.23 -11.07 0.13
C ASP A 104 11.70 -12.34 0.85
N SER A 105 12.68 -12.99 0.29
CA SER A 105 13.25 -14.29 0.73
C SER A 105 13.93 -14.26 2.09
N TYR A 106 14.11 -13.07 2.63
CA TYR A 106 14.54 -12.88 4.01
C TYR A 106 13.36 -12.93 4.98
N ILE A 107 12.12 -12.93 4.44
CA ILE A 107 10.90 -13.05 5.24
C ILE A 107 10.50 -14.52 5.26
N GLU A 108 10.53 -15.10 6.46
CA GLU A 108 9.97 -16.42 6.73
C GLU A 108 8.56 -16.23 7.26
N TYR A 109 7.58 -16.85 6.60
CA TYR A 109 6.18 -16.83 7.03
C TYR A 109 5.94 -17.98 7.99
N GLU A 110 5.54 -17.64 9.23
CA GLU A 110 5.34 -18.61 10.30
C GLU A 110 3.97 -19.27 10.24
N ARG A 111 2.95 -18.49 9.86
CA ARG A 111 1.57 -18.95 9.81
C ARG A 111 0.77 -18.27 8.72
N ALA A 112 -0.36 -18.90 8.38
CA ALA A 112 -1.39 -18.28 7.55
C ALA A 112 -2.70 -18.19 8.35
N GLU A 113 -3.37 -17.05 8.26
CA GLU A 113 -4.69 -16.80 8.85
C GLU A 113 -5.71 -16.60 7.73
N LYS A 114 -6.94 -17.13 7.90
CA LYS A 114 -8.02 -16.88 6.95
C LYS A 114 -8.52 -15.45 7.15
N THR A 115 -8.57 -14.69 6.07
CA THR A 115 -9.12 -13.33 6.04
C THR A 115 -10.15 -13.19 4.93
N GLU A 116 -11.15 -12.35 5.14
CA GLU A 116 -12.06 -11.93 4.07
C GLU A 116 -11.33 -10.96 3.15
N ALA A 117 -11.34 -11.24 1.86
CA ALA A 117 -10.77 -10.35 0.83
C ALA A 117 -11.90 -9.72 0.02
N LEU A 118 -11.91 -8.38 -0.06
CA LEU A 118 -12.98 -7.59 -0.65
C LEU A 118 -12.44 -6.54 -1.61
N PRO A 119 -13.16 -6.19 -2.68
CA PRO A 119 -12.89 -4.96 -3.40
C PRO A 119 -12.99 -3.73 -2.46
N LEU A 120 -12.13 -2.75 -2.65
CA LEU A 120 -12.14 -1.54 -1.82
C LEU A 120 -13.47 -0.79 -1.95
N ASP A 121 -14.10 -0.80 -3.13
CA ASP A 121 -15.45 -0.24 -3.32
C ASP A 121 -16.48 -0.89 -2.39
N GLU A 122 -16.43 -2.21 -2.20
CA GLU A 122 -17.34 -2.93 -1.30
C GLU A 122 -17.06 -2.57 0.17
N VAL A 123 -15.79 -2.38 0.54
CA VAL A 123 -15.42 -1.91 1.88
C VAL A 123 -16.02 -0.53 2.15
N ILE A 124 -15.92 0.39 1.19
CA ILE A 124 -16.49 1.73 1.29
C ILE A 124 -18.02 1.67 1.39
N GLU A 125 -18.69 0.86 0.57
CA GLU A 125 -20.14 0.68 0.61
C GLU A 125 -20.62 0.12 1.96
N ARG A 126 -19.96 -0.90 2.46
CA ARG A 126 -20.29 -1.51 3.78
C ARG A 126 -20.05 -0.55 4.96
N SER A 127 -19.14 0.40 4.81
CA SER A 127 -18.90 1.40 5.85
C SER A 127 -20.05 2.37 6.05
N GLY A 128 -20.90 2.55 5.05
CA GLY A 128 -21.99 3.54 5.07
C GLY A 128 -21.51 5.00 5.08
N LEU A 129 -20.20 5.23 5.00
CA LEU A 129 -19.57 6.55 5.03
C LEU A 129 -19.53 7.18 3.61
N GLY A 130 -20.63 7.28 2.91
CA GLY A 130 -20.75 7.76 1.53
C GLY A 130 -20.21 9.17 1.25
N GLN A 131 -18.98 9.47 1.67
CA GLN A 131 -18.34 10.77 1.52
C GLN A 131 -17.33 10.75 0.36
N LYS A 132 -17.02 11.94 -0.15
CA LYS A 132 -15.92 12.14 -1.10
C LYS A 132 -14.61 11.74 -0.41
N VAL A 133 -13.82 10.91 -1.08
CA VAL A 133 -12.51 10.50 -0.59
C VAL A 133 -11.48 11.57 -0.94
N ASP A 134 -10.80 12.14 0.04
CA ASP A 134 -9.73 13.11 -0.19
C ASP A 134 -8.37 12.44 -0.37
N PHE A 135 -8.10 11.43 0.45
CA PHE A 135 -6.81 10.76 0.50
C PHE A 135 -6.96 9.24 0.57
N VAL A 136 -6.16 8.54 -0.22
CA VAL A 136 -6.03 7.07 -0.14
C VAL A 136 -4.56 6.71 0.00
N SER A 137 -4.24 5.89 1.02
CA SER A 137 -2.96 5.22 1.17
C SER A 137 -3.13 3.73 0.94
N ILE A 138 -2.25 3.13 0.13
CA ILE A 138 -2.26 1.70 -0.19
C ILE A 138 -0.86 1.14 0.02
N ASP A 139 -0.73 0.26 1.03
CA ASP A 139 0.50 -0.45 1.37
C ASP A 139 0.12 -1.86 1.83
N THR A 140 0.19 -2.83 0.91
CA THR A 140 -0.32 -4.20 1.12
C THR A 140 0.71 -5.28 0.81
N GLU A 141 1.99 -4.86 0.79
CA GLU A 141 3.13 -5.77 0.64
C GLU A 141 3.04 -6.68 -0.59
N GLY A 142 2.71 -6.06 -1.75
CA GLY A 142 2.77 -6.70 -3.06
C GLY A 142 1.44 -6.85 -3.79
N THR A 143 0.30 -6.62 -3.14
CA THR A 143 -1.05 -6.74 -3.76
C THR A 143 -1.70 -5.40 -4.12
N GLU A 144 -0.95 -4.30 -4.11
CA GLU A 144 -1.46 -2.94 -4.34
C GLU A 144 -2.17 -2.78 -5.70
N LEU A 145 -1.73 -3.52 -6.74
CA LEU A 145 -2.40 -3.48 -8.04
C LEU A 145 -3.80 -4.09 -7.98
N ASP A 146 -3.98 -5.14 -7.19
CA ASP A 146 -5.30 -5.76 -7.02
C ASP A 146 -6.21 -4.86 -6.19
N VAL A 147 -5.68 -4.16 -5.19
CA VAL A 147 -6.44 -3.12 -4.47
C VAL A 147 -6.90 -2.04 -5.44
N LEU A 148 -6.01 -1.54 -6.31
CA LEU A 148 -6.37 -0.53 -7.33
C LEU A 148 -7.42 -1.02 -8.31
N ARG A 149 -7.44 -2.31 -8.67
CA ARG A 149 -8.48 -2.90 -9.53
C ARG A 149 -9.84 -3.02 -8.84
N GLY A 150 -9.83 -3.14 -7.50
CA GLY A 150 -11.03 -3.15 -6.67
C GLY A 150 -11.51 -1.77 -6.22
N PHE A 151 -10.91 -0.69 -6.77
CA PHE A 151 -11.20 0.70 -6.41
C PHE A 151 -11.54 1.53 -7.63
N THR A 152 -12.79 1.95 -7.75
CA THR A 152 -13.27 2.78 -8.88
C THR A 152 -12.86 4.23 -8.68
N LEU A 153 -11.69 4.59 -9.23
CA LEU A 153 -11.08 5.91 -9.11
C LEU A 153 -12.00 7.04 -9.60
N GLU A 154 -12.79 6.80 -10.67
CA GLU A 154 -13.73 7.78 -11.24
C GLU A 154 -14.95 8.03 -10.34
N LYS A 155 -15.33 7.04 -9.52
CA LYS A 155 -16.45 7.17 -8.56
C LYS A 155 -16.05 7.98 -7.34
N HIS A 156 -14.84 7.74 -6.84
CA HIS A 156 -14.39 8.27 -5.55
C HIS A 156 -13.51 9.52 -5.69
N GLU A 157 -12.88 9.73 -6.86
CA GLU A 157 -12.07 10.89 -7.25
C GLU A 157 -11.11 11.38 -6.15
N PRO A 158 -10.25 10.51 -5.56
CA PRO A 158 -9.36 10.93 -4.49
C PRO A 158 -8.41 12.05 -4.96
N GLY A 159 -8.27 13.08 -4.12
CA GLY A 159 -7.37 14.20 -4.38
C GLY A 159 -5.90 13.82 -4.30
N LEU A 160 -5.58 12.76 -3.54
CA LEU A 160 -4.23 12.19 -3.41
C LEU A 160 -4.32 10.68 -3.24
N VAL A 161 -3.50 9.94 -3.99
CA VAL A 161 -3.25 8.52 -3.80
C VAL A 161 -1.77 8.33 -3.49
N LEU A 162 -1.46 7.82 -2.31
CA LEU A 162 -0.15 7.28 -1.97
C LEU A 162 -0.16 5.78 -2.18
N LEU A 163 0.87 5.29 -2.87
CA LEU A 163 0.95 3.89 -3.22
C LEU A 163 2.36 3.37 -2.97
N GLU A 164 2.50 2.31 -2.15
CA GLU A 164 3.77 1.61 -2.06
C GLU A 164 4.14 0.99 -3.41
N ASP A 165 5.38 1.22 -3.84
CA ASP A 165 5.87 0.67 -5.09
C ASP A 165 7.37 0.37 -4.99
N LYS A 166 7.72 -0.90 -4.89
CA LYS A 166 9.11 -1.38 -4.91
C LYS A 166 9.78 -1.19 -6.29
N GLY A 167 9.02 -0.74 -7.29
CA GLY A 167 9.52 -0.35 -8.61
C GLY A 167 9.91 -1.54 -9.52
N GLN A 168 9.33 -2.69 -9.29
CA GLN A 168 9.58 -3.93 -10.05
C GLN A 168 8.73 -4.01 -11.31
N SER A 169 7.53 -3.40 -11.31
CA SER A 169 6.62 -3.28 -12.44
C SER A 169 6.14 -1.84 -12.60
N LEU A 170 5.75 -1.47 -13.80
CA LEU A 170 5.07 -0.20 -14.08
C LEU A 170 3.55 -0.34 -14.15
N ASP A 171 2.99 -1.49 -13.78
CA ASP A 171 1.57 -1.77 -13.97
C ASP A 171 0.69 -0.92 -13.05
N LYS A 172 1.10 -0.72 -11.80
CA LYS A 172 0.47 0.22 -10.86
C LYS A 172 0.46 1.65 -11.41
N HIS A 173 1.60 2.11 -11.91
CA HIS A 173 1.71 3.42 -12.56
C HIS A 173 0.82 3.54 -13.80
N ARG A 174 0.84 2.54 -14.68
CA ARG A 174 -0.01 2.53 -15.90
C ARG A 174 -1.50 2.54 -15.56
N HIS A 175 -1.89 1.80 -14.52
CA HIS A 175 -3.27 1.78 -14.03
C HIS A 175 -3.70 3.20 -13.64
N LEU A 176 -3.00 3.85 -12.73
CA LEU A 176 -3.33 5.20 -12.26
C LEU A 176 -3.31 6.26 -13.38
N VAL A 177 -2.34 6.18 -14.31
CA VAL A 177 -2.28 7.11 -15.45
C VAL A 177 -3.47 6.94 -16.41
N ARG A 178 -3.93 5.71 -16.64
CA ARG A 178 -5.13 5.43 -17.46
C ARG A 178 -6.40 6.01 -16.84
N HIS A 179 -6.47 6.03 -15.51
CA HIS A 179 -7.59 6.59 -14.74
C HIS A 179 -7.41 8.07 -14.39
N GLY A 180 -6.60 8.81 -15.16
CA GLY A 180 -6.53 10.27 -15.05
C GLY A 180 -5.60 10.82 -13.98
N TYR A 181 -4.72 10.01 -13.39
CA TYR A 181 -3.75 10.45 -12.38
C TYR A 181 -2.35 10.69 -12.98
N LYS A 182 -1.55 11.51 -12.32
CA LYS A 182 -0.14 11.73 -12.64
C LYS A 182 0.73 11.54 -11.41
N LEU A 183 1.91 10.94 -11.61
CA LEU A 183 2.94 10.81 -10.58
C LEU A 183 3.64 12.16 -10.38
N VAL A 184 3.66 12.66 -9.14
CA VAL A 184 4.18 13.99 -8.82
C VAL A 184 5.34 13.99 -7.84
N LYS A 185 5.43 12.98 -6.96
CA LYS A 185 6.46 12.88 -5.93
C LYS A 185 6.70 11.40 -5.58
N ARG A 186 7.86 11.13 -5.02
CA ARG A 186 8.17 9.84 -4.39
C ARG A 186 8.90 10.09 -3.07
N THR A 187 8.40 9.50 -2.01
CA THR A 187 9.03 9.50 -0.69
C THR A 187 9.34 8.07 -0.30
N GLN A 188 10.60 7.70 -0.27
CA GLN A 188 11.07 6.30 -0.13
C GLN A 188 10.44 5.34 -1.15
N LEU A 189 9.54 4.44 -0.70
CA LEU A 189 8.81 3.50 -1.54
C LEU A 189 7.43 4.01 -1.96
N ASN A 190 6.94 5.09 -1.33
CA ASN A 190 5.61 5.64 -1.61
C ASN A 190 5.63 6.60 -2.79
N ASN A 191 4.88 6.28 -3.83
CA ASN A 191 4.61 7.12 -4.99
C ASN A 191 3.36 7.96 -4.73
N TRP A 192 3.44 9.26 -5.01
CA TRP A 192 2.36 10.24 -4.87
C TRP A 192 1.69 10.48 -6.20
N TYR A 193 0.41 10.18 -6.29
CA TYR A 193 -0.41 10.41 -7.47
C TYR A 193 -1.52 11.40 -7.18
N VAL A 194 -1.69 12.37 -8.07
CA VAL A 194 -2.78 13.36 -8.01
C VAL A 194 -3.56 13.34 -9.32
N PRO A 195 -4.83 13.79 -9.35
CA PRO A 195 -5.56 13.98 -10.60
C PRO A 195 -4.73 14.82 -11.59
N ARG A 196 -4.79 14.48 -12.87
CA ARG A 196 -3.96 15.11 -13.92
C ARG A 196 -4.11 16.62 -13.95
N GLU A 197 -5.31 17.12 -13.70
CA GLU A 197 -5.63 18.56 -13.72
C GLU A 197 -5.20 19.29 -12.44
N SER A 198 -4.89 18.58 -11.37
CA SER A 198 -4.49 19.18 -10.09
C SER A 198 -3.14 19.86 -10.20
N ARG A 199 -3.01 21.04 -9.59
CA ARG A 199 -1.71 21.66 -9.36
C ARG A 199 -0.98 20.95 -8.23
N PHE A 200 0.33 20.77 -8.37
CA PHE A 200 1.18 20.20 -7.34
C PHE A 200 2.50 20.97 -7.29
N GLU A 201 2.70 21.69 -6.20
CA GLU A 201 3.82 22.61 -6.04
C GLU A 201 4.92 22.12 -5.08
N MET A 202 4.69 20.98 -4.40
CA MET A 202 5.62 20.43 -3.40
C MET A 202 6.82 19.68 -4.00
N THR A 203 7.04 19.78 -5.31
CA THR A 203 8.15 19.10 -6.01
C THR A 203 8.84 20.07 -6.95
N GLY A 204 10.09 20.39 -6.66
CA GLY A 204 10.92 21.25 -7.51
C GLY A 204 11.33 20.57 -8.82
N PHE A 205 11.85 21.35 -9.77
CA PHE A 205 12.27 20.85 -11.08
C PHE A 205 13.33 19.74 -10.97
N GLY A 206 14.34 19.91 -10.11
CA GLY A 206 15.39 18.92 -9.89
C GLY A 206 14.83 17.60 -9.31
N GLU A 207 13.88 17.68 -8.38
CA GLU A 207 13.21 16.49 -7.83
C GLU A 207 12.38 15.77 -8.89
N ARG A 208 11.70 16.50 -9.80
CA ARG A 208 10.95 15.89 -10.93
C ARG A 208 11.87 15.14 -11.86
N LEU A 209 13.04 15.69 -12.17
CA LEU A 209 14.03 15.01 -13.01
C LEU A 209 14.59 13.76 -12.32
N CYS A 210 14.88 13.83 -11.02
CA CYS A 210 15.31 12.68 -10.21
C CYS A 210 14.22 11.61 -10.14
N LEU A 211 12.95 12.00 -9.95
CA LEU A 211 11.80 11.10 -9.94
C LEU A 211 11.69 10.36 -11.27
N TRP A 212 11.72 11.08 -12.39
CA TRP A 212 11.65 10.50 -13.72
C TRP A 212 12.80 9.49 -13.96
N ARG A 213 14.02 9.88 -13.61
CA ARG A 213 15.19 9.00 -13.72
C ARG A 213 15.06 7.75 -12.84
N LYS A 214 14.63 7.89 -11.60
CA LYS A 214 14.43 6.76 -10.68
C LYS A 214 13.34 5.79 -11.18
N VAL A 215 12.19 6.30 -11.56
CA VAL A 215 11.04 5.48 -11.93
C VAL A 215 11.25 4.83 -13.30
N PHE A 216 11.62 5.59 -14.33
CA PHE A 216 11.63 5.11 -15.71
C PHE A 216 13.01 4.61 -16.17
N LEU A 217 14.09 5.36 -15.97
CA LEU A 217 15.42 4.91 -16.38
C LEU A 217 15.96 3.80 -15.47
N GLY A 218 15.63 3.80 -14.20
CA GLY A 218 16.01 2.74 -13.27
C GLY A 218 15.22 1.44 -13.44
N TYR A 219 14.05 1.48 -14.08
CA TYR A 219 13.15 0.32 -14.23
C TYR A 219 13.79 -0.88 -14.94
N PRO A 220 14.43 -0.76 -16.11
CA PRO A 220 15.04 -1.91 -16.79
C PRO A 220 16.08 -2.62 -15.93
N PHE A 221 16.87 -1.87 -15.16
CA PHE A 221 17.89 -2.41 -14.27
C PHE A 221 17.28 -3.15 -13.08
N ARG A 222 16.20 -2.60 -12.48
CA ARG A 222 15.47 -3.28 -11.40
C ARG A 222 14.82 -4.56 -11.90
N LYS A 223 14.18 -4.53 -13.07
CA LYS A 223 13.56 -5.70 -13.71
C LYS A 223 14.60 -6.79 -14.01
N LEU A 224 15.78 -6.42 -14.52
CA LEU A 224 16.85 -7.35 -14.80
C LEU A 224 17.43 -7.97 -13.52
N ARG A 225 17.60 -7.15 -12.46
CA ARG A 225 18.07 -7.62 -11.15
C ARG A 225 17.07 -8.61 -10.56
N HIS A 226 15.80 -8.29 -10.55
CA HIS A 226 14.70 -9.15 -10.12
C HIS A 226 14.72 -10.49 -10.84
N TRP A 227 14.74 -10.48 -12.18
CA TRP A 227 14.80 -11.68 -13.00
C TRP A 227 16.02 -12.57 -12.71
N ARG A 228 17.19 -11.98 -12.44
CA ARG A 228 18.39 -12.72 -12.03
C ARG A 228 18.22 -13.38 -10.66
N HIS A 229 17.58 -12.72 -9.72
CA HIS A 229 17.34 -13.27 -8.38
C HIS A 229 16.35 -14.44 -8.43
N THR A 230 15.24 -14.30 -9.12
CA THR A 230 14.23 -15.38 -9.26
C THR A 230 14.80 -16.61 -9.96
N ARG A 231 15.61 -16.44 -11.01
CA ARG A 231 16.28 -17.58 -11.69
C ARG A 231 17.30 -18.31 -10.82
N LYS A 232 18.10 -17.61 -10.05
CA LYS A 232 19.08 -18.25 -9.15
C LYS A 232 18.41 -19.17 -8.12
N ARG A 233 17.18 -18.85 -7.72
CA ARG A 233 16.42 -19.62 -6.74
C ARG A 233 15.71 -20.81 -7.33
N ALA A 234 15.09 -20.66 -8.48
CA ALA A 234 14.50 -21.79 -9.19
C ALA A 234 15.56 -22.87 -9.47
N GLY A 235 16.82 -22.48 -9.68
CA GLY A 235 17.95 -23.40 -9.82
C GLY A 235 18.44 -24.03 -8.50
N ALA A 236 18.25 -23.35 -7.35
CA ALA A 236 18.68 -23.87 -6.05
C ALA A 236 17.68 -24.88 -5.44
N THR A 237 16.39 -24.74 -5.72
CA THR A 237 15.35 -25.68 -5.29
C THR A 237 15.27 -26.95 -6.13
N SER A 238 15.94 -26.99 -7.28
CA SER A 238 15.99 -28.17 -8.17
C SER A 238 17.15 -29.13 -7.91
N ASN A 239 17.96 -28.89 -6.87
CA ASN A 239 19.04 -29.82 -6.51
C ASN A 239 18.61 -30.67 -5.30
N PRO A 240 18.06 -31.90 -5.50
CA PRO A 240 17.73 -32.78 -4.41
C PRO A 240 19.02 -33.19 -3.68
N ALA A 241 18.99 -33.05 -2.35
CA ALA A 241 20.09 -33.49 -1.47
C ALA A 241 20.56 -34.91 -1.87
N GLN A 242 21.85 -35.02 -2.12
CA GLN A 242 22.48 -36.36 -2.25
C GLN A 242 22.23 -37.12 -0.94
N PRO A 243 21.79 -38.39 -0.99
CA PRO A 243 21.68 -39.20 0.21
C PRO A 243 23.08 -39.40 0.79
N SER A 244 23.24 -39.05 2.09
CA SER A 244 24.43 -39.42 2.84
C SER A 244 24.59 -40.91 2.87
N LEU A 245 25.62 -41.43 2.19
CA LEU A 245 26.09 -42.80 2.40
C LEU A 245 26.67 -42.86 3.82
N ALA A 246 25.99 -43.64 4.65
CA ALA A 246 26.51 -44.14 5.92
C ALA A 246 27.40 -45.36 5.68
#